data_37b00449fdeba22268d67434400bd2d3
#
_entry.id   37b00449fdeba22268d67434400bd2d3
#
_cell.length_a   1.000
_cell.length_b   1.000
_cell.length_c   1.000
_cell.angle_alpha   90.00
_cell.angle_beta   90.00
_cell.angle_gamma   90.00
#
_symmetry.space_group_name_H-M   'P 1'
#
loop_
_entity.id
_entity.type
_entity.pdbx_description
1 polymer ?
#
loop_
_entity_poly.entity_id
_entity_poly.type
_entity_poly.pdbx_seq_one_letter_code
_entity_poly.pdbx_strand_id
1 'polypeptide(L)'
;MTMSRAQTTMDFAAGVSIFLVTVAFAFAFVPGIITPFADPDVGDPVSANRIADDLSTDRLGSPDQPYALDTDQTAAFFDGDEVDELALRDYKSVNVTLTTAAGDVATIDGVRTATGQSVSADADATVAWRTVTVGGDRYELVVRVW
;
A
#
# COMPACT_ATOMS: atom_id res chain seq x y z
N MET A 1 14.15 -44.23 -52.81
CA MET A 1 14.86 -43.36 -51.80
C MET A 1 14.02 -42.12 -51.50
N THR A 2 12.76 -42.25 -51.12
CA THR A 2 11.87 -41.09 -50.81
C THR A 2 11.35 -41.07 -49.37
N MET A 3 11.67 -42.03 -48.56
CA MET A 3 11.19 -42.10 -47.15
C MET A 3 11.88 -41.13 -46.17
N SER A 4 13.14 -40.75 -46.44
CA SER A 4 13.91 -39.87 -45.52
C SER A 4 13.38 -38.44 -45.41
N ARG A 5 12.85 -37.86 -46.48
CA ARG A 5 12.35 -36.48 -46.48
C ARG A 5 11.00 -36.32 -45.81
N ALA A 6 10.12 -37.29 -45.90
CA ALA A 6 8.82 -37.26 -45.24
C ALA A 6 8.95 -37.39 -43.73
N GLN A 7 9.91 -38.19 -43.25
CA GLN A 7 10.18 -38.36 -41.84
C GLN A 7 10.71 -37.09 -41.19
N THR A 8 11.65 -36.39 -41.83
CA THR A 8 12.18 -35.11 -41.33
C THR A 8 11.10 -34.02 -41.20
N THR A 9 10.15 -33.96 -42.16
CA THR A 9 9.05 -33.00 -42.14
C THR A 9 8.06 -33.32 -41.03
N MET A 10 7.78 -34.59 -40.77
CA MET A 10 6.90 -34.99 -39.65
C MET A 10 7.55 -34.74 -38.29
N ASP A 11 8.84 -34.99 -38.13
CA ASP A 11 9.59 -34.71 -36.90
C ASP A 11 9.64 -33.21 -36.61
N PHE A 12 9.85 -32.39 -37.66
CA PHE A 12 9.78 -30.94 -37.54
C PHE A 12 8.39 -30.47 -37.15
N ALA A 13 7.34 -30.97 -37.79
CA ALA A 13 5.96 -30.60 -37.46
C ALA A 13 5.58 -30.99 -36.03
N ALA A 14 6.00 -32.16 -35.58
CA ALA A 14 5.80 -32.59 -34.18
C ALA A 14 6.57 -31.71 -33.20
N GLY A 15 7.84 -31.38 -33.47
CA GLY A 15 8.66 -30.51 -32.64
C GLY A 15 8.08 -29.10 -32.50
N VAL A 16 7.65 -28.51 -33.62
CA VAL A 16 6.99 -27.18 -33.61
C VAL A 16 5.67 -27.21 -32.84
N SER A 17 4.88 -28.28 -32.99
CA SER A 17 3.62 -28.42 -32.27
C SER A 17 3.84 -28.48 -30.74
N ILE A 18 4.79 -29.29 -30.29
CA ILE A 18 5.15 -29.39 -28.87
C ILE A 18 5.66 -28.04 -28.33
N PHE A 19 6.50 -27.37 -29.12
CA PHE A 19 7.01 -26.04 -28.75
C PHE A 19 5.88 -25.04 -28.60
N LEU A 20 4.96 -24.96 -29.55
CA LEU A 20 3.82 -24.03 -29.50
C LEU A 20 2.88 -24.33 -28.33
N VAL A 21 2.60 -25.62 -28.06
CA VAL A 21 1.80 -26.01 -26.90
C VAL A 21 2.49 -25.60 -25.58
N THR A 22 3.80 -25.81 -25.49
CA THR A 22 4.57 -25.41 -24.29
C THR A 22 4.56 -23.90 -24.09
N VAL A 23 4.74 -23.14 -25.16
CA VAL A 23 4.68 -21.68 -25.13
C VAL A 23 3.27 -21.21 -24.75
N ALA A 24 2.22 -21.76 -25.37
CA ALA A 24 0.84 -21.43 -25.03
C ALA A 24 0.52 -21.74 -23.56
N PHE A 25 0.99 -22.89 -23.07
CA PHE A 25 0.85 -23.27 -21.67
C PHE A 25 1.58 -22.30 -20.75
N ALA A 26 2.82 -21.91 -21.06
CA ALA A 26 3.57 -20.92 -20.29
C ALA A 26 2.82 -19.57 -20.22
N PHE A 27 2.31 -19.09 -21.34
CA PHE A 27 1.52 -17.85 -21.40
C PHE A 27 0.18 -17.94 -20.66
N ALA A 28 -0.41 -19.12 -20.52
CA ALA A 28 -1.63 -19.30 -19.76
C ALA A 28 -1.46 -19.00 -18.26
N PHE A 29 -0.24 -19.10 -17.73
CA PHE A 29 0.06 -18.78 -16.32
C PHE A 29 0.42 -17.30 -16.07
N VAL A 30 0.79 -16.55 -17.11
CA VAL A 30 1.18 -15.14 -16.99
C VAL A 30 0.09 -14.27 -16.34
N PRO A 31 -1.20 -14.38 -16.72
CA PRO A 31 -2.24 -13.60 -16.06
C PRO A 31 -2.32 -13.86 -14.56
N GLY A 32 -2.17 -15.11 -14.11
CA GLY A 32 -2.22 -15.46 -12.68
C GLY A 32 -1.09 -14.87 -11.84
N ILE A 33 0.07 -14.61 -12.46
CA ILE A 33 1.22 -13.99 -11.78
C ILE A 33 0.99 -12.48 -11.60
N ILE A 34 0.26 -11.85 -12.51
CA ILE A 34 0.04 -10.39 -12.53
C ILE A 34 -1.18 -10.00 -11.69
N THR A 35 -2.16 -10.90 -11.52
CA THR A 35 -3.41 -10.63 -10.80
C THR A 35 -3.20 -10.01 -9.40
N PRO A 36 -2.26 -10.47 -8.55
CA PRO A 36 -2.05 -9.88 -7.23
C PRO A 36 -1.61 -8.41 -7.27
N PHE A 37 -1.07 -7.95 -8.39
CA PHE A 37 -0.61 -6.57 -8.58
C PHE A 37 -1.63 -5.70 -9.33
N ALA A 38 -2.66 -6.31 -9.88
CA ALA A 38 -3.69 -5.65 -10.68
C ALA A 38 -5.03 -5.53 -9.95
N ASP A 39 -5.14 -6.11 -8.75
CA ASP A 39 -6.37 -6.07 -7.97
C ASP A 39 -6.57 -4.67 -7.36
N PRO A 40 -7.59 -3.90 -7.77
CA PRO A 40 -7.85 -2.59 -7.23
C PRO A 40 -8.37 -2.62 -5.79
N ASP A 41 -8.83 -3.78 -5.31
CA ASP A 41 -9.37 -3.97 -3.96
C ASP A 41 -8.28 -4.27 -2.92
N VAL A 42 -7.06 -4.62 -3.36
CA VAL A 42 -5.92 -4.73 -2.45
C VAL A 42 -5.43 -3.33 -2.11
N GLY A 43 -5.43 -2.99 -0.83
CA GLY A 43 -4.90 -1.72 -0.33
C GLY A 43 -3.52 -1.43 -0.94
N ASP A 44 -3.25 -0.17 -1.22
CA ASP A 44 -2.01 0.26 -1.89
C ASP A 44 -0.88 0.50 -0.86
N PRO A 45 0.05 -0.48 -0.68
CA PRO A 45 1.14 -0.35 0.29
C PRO A 45 2.03 0.86 0.01
N VAL A 46 2.15 1.26 -1.25
CA VAL A 46 2.96 2.42 -1.64
C VAL A 46 2.30 3.69 -1.15
N SER A 47 0.99 3.84 -1.34
CA SER A 47 0.25 5.01 -0.85
C SER A 47 0.25 5.09 0.66
N ALA A 48 -0.02 4.01 1.38
CA ALA A 48 -0.01 4.00 2.84
C ALA A 48 1.36 4.39 3.41
N ASN A 49 2.44 3.80 2.88
CA ASN A 49 3.80 4.12 3.31
C ASN A 49 4.19 5.56 2.98
N ARG A 50 3.86 6.05 1.78
CA ARG A 50 4.16 7.43 1.38
C ARG A 50 3.46 8.43 2.28
N ILE A 51 2.18 8.21 2.62
CA ILE A 51 1.45 9.08 3.53
C ILE A 51 2.06 9.04 4.94
N ALA A 52 2.40 7.86 5.44
CA ALA A 52 3.02 7.74 6.75
C ALA A 52 4.38 8.44 6.81
N ASP A 53 5.17 8.38 5.75
CA ASP A 53 6.45 9.10 5.66
C ASP A 53 6.22 10.61 5.54
N ASP A 54 5.36 11.09 4.66
CA ASP A 54 5.02 12.50 4.48
C ASP A 54 4.56 13.15 5.80
N LEU A 55 3.64 12.47 6.50
CA LEU A 55 3.16 12.94 7.80
C LEU A 55 4.27 12.98 8.86
N SER A 56 5.13 11.97 8.91
CA SER A 56 6.15 11.86 9.97
C SER A 56 7.40 12.69 9.73
N THR A 57 7.69 13.10 8.48
CA THR A 57 8.93 13.82 8.14
C THR A 57 8.70 15.26 7.71
N ASP A 58 7.58 15.56 7.07
CA ASP A 58 7.35 16.86 6.45
C ASP A 58 6.16 17.62 7.04
N ARG A 59 4.95 17.00 7.08
CA ARG A 59 3.73 17.72 7.48
C ARG A 59 3.61 17.97 8.97
N LEU A 60 3.86 16.96 9.79
CA LEU A 60 3.74 17.03 11.25
C LEU A 60 5.11 17.10 11.93
N GLY A 61 6.15 16.68 11.22
CA GLY A 61 7.53 16.72 11.64
C GLY A 61 8.31 17.84 10.95
N SER A 62 9.63 17.70 11.00
CA SER A 62 10.56 18.58 10.31
C SER A 62 11.62 17.72 9.63
N PRO A 63 12.10 18.08 8.42
CA PRO A 63 13.22 17.39 7.78
C PRO A 63 14.49 17.33 8.63
N ASP A 64 14.68 18.29 9.51
CA ASP A 64 15.82 18.34 10.46
C ASP A 64 15.65 17.40 11.65
N GLN A 65 14.41 17.05 11.98
CA GLN A 65 14.03 16.16 13.08
C GLN A 65 12.91 15.20 12.64
N PRO A 66 13.21 14.27 11.72
CA PRO A 66 12.21 13.32 11.25
C PRO A 66 11.68 12.47 12.43
N TYR A 67 10.39 12.13 12.37
CA TYR A 67 9.67 11.37 13.41
C TYR A 67 9.49 12.08 14.77
N ALA A 68 9.97 13.32 14.93
CA ALA A 68 9.61 14.18 16.03
C ALA A 68 8.51 15.15 15.55
N LEU A 69 7.27 14.87 15.93
CA LEU A 69 6.12 15.64 15.48
C LEU A 69 5.97 16.90 16.36
N ASP A 70 5.62 17.99 15.72
CA ASP A 70 5.24 19.22 16.38
C ASP A 70 3.84 19.08 17.01
N THR A 71 3.70 19.50 18.25
CA THR A 71 2.46 19.32 19.03
C THR A 71 1.30 20.12 18.42
N ASP A 72 1.54 21.39 18.05
CA ASP A 72 0.50 22.28 17.52
C ASP A 72 0.06 21.84 16.11
N GLN A 73 1.02 21.48 15.26
CA GLN A 73 0.72 20.97 13.91
C GLN A 73 -0.03 19.63 13.97
N THR A 74 0.37 18.76 14.91
CA THR A 74 -0.31 17.46 15.11
C THR A 74 -1.76 17.69 15.57
N ALA A 75 -1.98 18.55 16.54
CA ALA A 75 -3.32 18.87 17.03
C ALA A 75 -4.18 19.48 15.90
N ALA A 76 -3.64 20.43 15.14
CA ALA A 76 -4.35 21.08 14.02
C ALA A 76 -4.74 20.07 12.93
N PHE A 77 -3.85 19.17 12.54
CA PHE A 77 -4.12 18.12 11.54
C PHE A 77 -5.28 17.22 11.96
N PHE A 78 -5.35 16.81 13.22
CA PHE A 78 -6.42 15.93 13.71
C PHE A 78 -7.73 16.65 14.05
N ASP A 79 -7.70 17.95 14.28
CA ASP A 79 -8.90 18.79 14.50
C ASP A 79 -9.51 19.30 13.20
N GLY A 80 -8.74 19.31 12.11
CA GLY A 80 -9.13 19.75 10.78
C GLY A 80 -9.53 18.63 9.83
N ASP A 81 -9.87 19.03 8.57
CA ASP A 81 -10.17 18.12 7.45
C ASP A 81 -8.94 17.91 6.54
N GLU A 82 -7.73 18.13 7.07
CA GLU A 82 -6.49 18.06 6.30
C GLU A 82 -6.19 16.65 5.76
N VAL A 83 -6.85 15.64 6.30
CA VAL A 83 -6.77 14.27 5.78
C VAL A 83 -7.25 14.17 4.33
N ASP A 84 -8.20 15.02 3.91
CA ASP A 84 -8.74 15.07 2.55
C ASP A 84 -7.72 15.66 1.56
N GLU A 85 -6.72 16.41 2.04
CA GLU A 85 -5.61 16.93 1.23
C GLU A 85 -4.50 15.92 0.97
N LEU A 86 -4.54 14.76 1.64
CA LEU A 86 -3.61 13.69 1.35
C LEU A 86 -3.86 13.20 -0.07
N ALA A 87 -2.82 13.27 -0.91
CA ALA A 87 -2.88 12.96 -2.35
C ALA A 87 -3.18 11.48 -2.62
N LEU A 88 -4.43 11.10 -2.40
CA LEU A 88 -4.99 9.80 -2.74
C LEU A 88 -5.71 9.86 -4.08
N ARG A 89 -5.88 8.70 -4.70
CA ARG A 89 -6.79 8.57 -5.84
C ARG A 89 -8.23 8.68 -5.34
N ASP A 90 -9.12 9.26 -6.14
CA ASP A 90 -10.52 9.57 -5.79
C ASP A 90 -11.35 8.39 -5.24
N TYR A 91 -10.91 7.16 -5.49
CA TYR A 91 -11.58 5.94 -5.04
C TYR A 91 -10.93 5.29 -3.80
N LYS A 92 -9.90 5.88 -3.23
CA LYS A 92 -9.21 5.37 -2.04
C LYS A 92 -9.68 6.14 -0.80
N SER A 93 -9.90 5.37 0.24
CA SER A 93 -10.21 5.89 1.58
C SER A 93 -8.97 5.83 2.46
N VAL A 94 -8.86 6.78 3.38
CA VAL A 94 -7.76 6.84 4.34
C VAL A 94 -8.28 7.04 5.75
N ASN A 95 -7.58 6.43 6.69
CA ASN A 95 -7.73 6.69 8.12
C ASN A 95 -6.34 6.88 8.72
N VAL A 96 -6.18 7.94 9.48
CA VAL A 96 -4.94 8.24 10.20
C VAL A 96 -5.24 8.29 11.69
N THR A 97 -4.46 7.56 12.47
CA THR A 97 -4.56 7.55 13.93
C THR A 97 -3.18 7.65 14.58
N LEU A 98 -3.10 8.35 15.68
CA LEU A 98 -1.94 8.32 16.56
C LEU A 98 -2.33 7.51 17.81
N THR A 99 -1.59 6.46 18.10
CA THR A 99 -1.89 5.56 19.22
C THR A 99 -0.79 5.56 20.26
N THR A 100 -1.17 5.34 21.50
CA THR A 100 -0.24 5.14 22.61
C THR A 100 0.41 3.74 22.51
N ALA A 101 1.43 3.49 23.32
CA ALA A 101 2.03 2.15 23.44
C ALA A 101 1.06 1.05 23.91
N ALA A 102 -0.07 1.43 24.51
CA ALA A 102 -1.15 0.50 24.90
C ALA A 102 -2.11 0.19 23.72
N GLY A 103 -1.97 0.91 22.58
CA GLY A 103 -2.84 0.75 21.42
C GLY A 103 -4.09 1.63 21.43
N ASP A 104 -4.27 2.45 22.45
CA ASP A 104 -5.38 3.39 22.55
C ASP A 104 -5.13 4.63 21.68
N VAL A 105 -6.18 5.18 21.08
CA VAL A 105 -6.07 6.46 20.37
C VAL A 105 -5.64 7.56 21.34
N ALA A 106 -4.56 8.25 21.00
CA ALA A 106 -3.98 9.30 21.81
C ALA A 106 -4.87 10.56 21.81
N THR A 107 -4.61 11.44 22.75
CA THR A 107 -5.15 12.81 22.80
C THR A 107 -3.96 13.75 22.94
N ILE A 108 -3.81 14.66 21.99
CA ILE A 108 -2.74 15.65 21.95
C ILE A 108 -3.39 17.02 22.06
N ASP A 109 -2.98 17.80 23.03
CA ASP A 109 -3.52 19.13 23.33
C ASP A 109 -5.07 19.21 23.42
N GLY A 110 -5.68 18.14 23.95
CA GLY A 110 -7.13 18.00 24.05
C GLY A 110 -7.83 17.50 22.78
N VAL A 111 -7.11 17.32 21.69
CA VAL A 111 -7.62 16.79 20.42
C VAL A 111 -7.44 15.29 20.34
N ARG A 112 -8.51 14.56 20.01
CA ARG A 112 -8.45 13.12 19.77
C ARG A 112 -7.78 12.85 18.41
N THR A 113 -6.69 12.12 18.43
CA THR A 113 -5.85 11.91 17.23
C THR A 113 -6.34 10.76 16.37
N ALA A 114 -7.52 10.92 15.77
CA ALA A 114 -8.08 10.02 14.79
C ALA A 114 -8.89 10.81 13.74
N THR A 115 -8.51 10.73 12.49
CA THR A 115 -9.15 11.44 11.38
C THR A 115 -9.29 10.55 10.15
N GLY A 116 -10.14 10.98 9.19
CA GLY A 116 -10.46 10.23 7.99
C GLY A 116 -11.61 9.25 8.17
N GLN A 117 -11.85 8.43 7.15
CA GLN A 117 -12.96 7.49 7.14
C GLN A 117 -12.77 6.36 8.15
N SER A 118 -13.87 5.88 8.74
CA SER A 118 -13.82 4.72 9.62
C SER A 118 -13.59 3.45 8.81
N VAL A 119 -12.61 2.65 9.22
CA VAL A 119 -12.33 1.35 8.59
C VAL A 119 -13.46 0.38 8.96
N SER A 120 -14.15 -0.18 7.96
CA SER A 120 -15.12 -1.24 8.19
C SER A 120 -14.39 -2.57 8.51
N ALA A 121 -15.07 -3.46 9.27
CA ALA A 121 -14.46 -4.72 9.67
C ALA A 121 -14.11 -5.64 8.47
N ASP A 122 -14.78 -5.44 7.34
CA ASP A 122 -14.60 -6.23 6.12
C ASP A 122 -13.69 -5.54 5.08
N ALA A 123 -13.10 -4.38 5.41
CA ALA A 123 -12.22 -3.68 4.48
C ALA A 123 -10.82 -4.29 4.47
N ASP A 124 -10.35 -4.64 3.28
CA ASP A 124 -8.96 -5.04 3.04
C ASP A 124 -8.04 -3.80 3.06
N ALA A 125 -7.78 -3.29 4.25
CA ALA A 125 -6.97 -2.10 4.43
C ALA A 125 -5.48 -2.45 4.50
N THR A 126 -4.69 -1.73 3.72
CA THR A 126 -3.23 -1.72 3.91
C THR A 126 -2.88 -0.78 5.05
N VAL A 127 -2.02 -1.24 5.93
CA VAL A 127 -1.58 -0.50 7.12
C VAL A 127 -0.10 -0.17 7.02
N ALA A 128 0.22 1.10 7.16
CA ALA A 128 1.58 1.57 7.42
C ALA A 128 1.63 2.23 8.82
N TRP A 129 2.72 2.02 9.53
CA TRP A 129 2.93 2.58 10.86
C TRP A 129 4.35 3.09 11.03
N ARG A 130 4.46 4.15 11.81
CA ARG A 130 5.74 4.78 12.18
C ARG A 130 5.75 5.09 13.67
N THR A 131 6.86 4.75 14.31
CA THR A 131 7.07 5.22 15.69
C THR A 131 7.50 6.67 15.65
N VAL A 132 6.78 7.51 16.35
CA VAL A 132 6.99 8.96 16.39
C VAL A 132 7.04 9.46 17.84
N THR A 133 7.50 10.69 18.03
CA THR A 133 7.44 11.38 19.33
C THR A 133 6.67 12.68 19.19
N VAL A 134 5.85 13.01 20.18
CA VAL A 134 5.15 14.28 20.32
C VAL A 134 5.38 14.80 21.71
N GLY A 135 5.92 16.01 21.85
CA GLY A 135 6.22 16.58 23.16
C GLY A 135 7.22 15.76 24.01
N GLY A 136 7.98 14.85 23.38
CA GLY A 136 8.91 13.93 24.04
C GLY A 136 8.35 12.56 24.38
N ASP A 137 7.04 12.35 24.29
CA ASP A 137 6.38 11.07 24.50
C ASP A 137 6.32 10.26 23.20
N ARG A 138 6.36 8.91 23.31
CA ARG A 138 6.34 8.00 22.17
C ARG A 138 4.92 7.58 21.81
N TYR A 139 4.65 7.61 20.50
CA TYR A 139 3.40 7.18 19.90
C TYR A 139 3.64 6.33 18.63
N GLU A 140 2.60 5.69 18.14
CA GLU A 140 2.57 5.05 16.83
C GLU A 140 1.61 5.80 15.90
N LEU A 141 2.14 6.37 14.83
CA LEU A 141 1.36 6.92 13.73
C LEU A 141 0.93 5.75 12.85
N VAL A 142 -0.36 5.54 12.72
CA VAL A 142 -0.95 4.43 11.95
C VAL A 142 -1.78 5.01 10.81
N VAL A 143 -1.41 4.65 9.58
CA VAL A 143 -2.11 5.03 8.35
C VAL A 143 -2.73 3.79 7.73
N ARG A 144 -4.04 3.83 7.47
CA ARG A 144 -4.79 2.76 6.79
C ARG A 144 -5.34 3.30 5.49
N VAL A 145 -5.15 2.55 4.40
CA VAL A 145 -5.65 2.88 3.06
C VAL A 145 -6.38 1.66 2.49
N TRP A 146 -7.57 1.85 1.93
CA TRP A 146 -8.37 0.80 1.30
C TRP A 146 -9.22 1.32 0.14
#